data_1c1f072c4f785a552d518d38349d1419
#
_entry.id   1c1f072c4f785a552d518d38349d1419
#
_cell.length_a   1.000
_cell.length_b   1.000
_cell.length_c   1.000
_cell.angle_alpha   90.00
_cell.angle_beta   90.00
_cell.angle_gamma   90.00
#
_symmetry.space_group_name_H-M   'P 1'
#
loop_
_entity.id
_entity.type
_entity.pdbx_description
1 polymer ?
#
loop_
_entity_poly.entity_id
_entity_poly.type
_entity_poly.pdbx_seq_one_letter_code
_entity_poly.pdbx_strand_id
1 'polypeptide(L)'
;MKSAIKKIIYCIKKLLDFVFFLILILVNGKHKNVLRLSKCKKNKIAIIATGPSLKEDVHIILDEDYKKQTDFLMLNFSAFDSLFFKLRPRHYCLADPMYFHSSWRDEEVFRFFNLLNNQVEW
;
A
#
# COMPACT_ATOMS: atom_id res chain seq x y z
N MET A 1 -44.53 -4.85 20.90
CA MET A 1 -44.04 -3.47 21.13
C MET A 1 -42.52 -3.40 21.29
N LYS A 2 -41.88 -4.11 22.23
CA LYS A 2 -40.43 -4.07 22.47
C LYS A 2 -39.58 -4.45 21.24
N SER A 3 -40.00 -5.34 20.36
CA SER A 3 -39.27 -5.77 19.16
C SER A 3 -39.22 -4.68 18.07
N ALA A 4 -40.34 -3.94 17.89
CA ALA A 4 -40.40 -2.87 16.89
C ALA A 4 -39.49 -1.69 17.29
N ILE A 5 -39.44 -1.35 18.58
CA ILE A 5 -38.58 -0.30 19.13
C ILE A 5 -37.07 -0.65 18.91
N LYS A 6 -36.69 -1.91 19.14
CA LYS A 6 -35.32 -2.37 18.89
C LYS A 6 -34.92 -2.26 17.41
N LYS A 7 -35.83 -2.57 16.49
CA LYS A 7 -35.59 -2.42 15.05
C LYS A 7 -35.41 -0.95 14.64
N ILE A 8 -36.24 -0.07 15.19
CA ILE A 8 -36.13 1.37 14.93
C ILE A 8 -34.77 1.92 15.43
N ILE A 9 -34.41 1.59 16.65
CA ILE A 9 -33.10 2.01 17.23
C ILE A 9 -31.92 1.51 16.37
N TYR A 10 -31.99 0.27 15.90
CA TYR A 10 -30.98 -0.30 15.02
C TYR A 10 -30.88 0.42 13.68
N CYS A 11 -32.02 0.76 13.06
CA CYS A 11 -32.02 1.52 11.81
C CYS A 11 -31.46 2.94 12.00
N ILE A 12 -31.81 3.61 13.10
CA ILE A 12 -31.28 4.94 13.42
C ILE A 12 -29.76 4.87 13.60
N LYS A 13 -29.26 3.89 14.33
CA LYS A 13 -27.82 3.70 14.52
C LYS A 13 -27.10 3.51 13.19
N LYS A 14 -27.58 2.64 12.31
CA LYS A 14 -27.01 2.43 10.97
C LYS A 14 -26.99 3.70 10.12
N LEU A 15 -28.07 4.49 10.21
CA LEU A 15 -28.15 5.76 9.50
C LEU A 15 -27.09 6.76 10.02
N LEU A 16 -26.92 6.83 11.32
CA LEU A 16 -25.90 7.68 11.95
C LEU A 16 -24.47 7.26 11.57
N ASP A 17 -24.20 5.96 11.60
CA ASP A 17 -22.89 5.41 11.18
C ASP A 17 -22.60 5.75 9.70
N PHE A 18 -23.62 5.66 8.83
CA PHE A 18 -23.50 6.01 7.41
C PHE A 18 -23.23 7.51 7.21
N VAL A 19 -23.97 8.38 7.91
CA VAL A 19 -23.78 9.84 7.85
C VAL A 19 -22.40 10.21 8.37
N PHE A 20 -21.96 9.60 9.46
CA PHE A 20 -20.61 9.81 10.00
C PHE A 20 -19.52 9.39 9.00
N PHE A 21 -19.70 8.25 8.34
CA PHE A 21 -18.79 7.80 7.27
C PHE A 21 -18.73 8.79 6.10
N LEU A 22 -19.87 9.34 5.66
CA LEU A 22 -19.91 10.36 4.62
C LEU A 22 -19.18 11.64 5.03
N ILE A 23 -19.34 12.06 6.29
CA ILE A 23 -18.63 13.22 6.82
C ILE A 23 -17.12 12.97 6.82
N LEU A 24 -16.69 11.78 7.24
CA LEU A 24 -15.26 11.40 7.20
C LEU A 24 -14.70 11.44 5.77
N ILE A 25 -15.44 10.95 4.78
CA ILE A 25 -15.03 11.03 3.37
C ILE A 25 -14.91 12.50 2.91
N LEU A 26 -15.88 13.34 3.26
CA LEU A 26 -15.88 14.73 2.86
C LEU A 26 -14.76 15.54 3.54
N VAL A 27 -14.47 15.26 4.78
CA VAL A 27 -13.39 15.91 5.54
C VAL A 27 -12.03 15.42 5.06
N ASN A 28 -11.84 14.10 4.95
CA ASN A 28 -10.56 13.51 4.53
C ASN A 28 -10.33 13.63 3.02
N GLY A 29 -11.39 13.64 2.23
CA GLY A 29 -11.30 13.83 0.78
C GLY A 29 -10.81 15.22 0.36
N LYS A 30 -10.86 16.22 1.26
CA LYS A 30 -10.27 17.55 1.04
C LYS A 30 -8.75 17.56 1.24
N HIS A 31 -8.18 16.60 1.95
CA HIS A 31 -6.74 16.39 1.99
C HIS A 31 -6.29 15.67 0.71
N LYS A 32 -6.41 16.35 -0.42
CA LYS A 32 -5.74 16.00 -1.68
C LYS A 32 -4.23 16.22 -1.56
N ASN A 33 -3.60 15.65 -0.58
CA ASN A 33 -2.23 15.20 -0.72
C ASN A 33 -2.25 13.90 -1.53
N VAL A 34 -2.79 14.01 -2.74
CA VAL A 34 -2.37 13.08 -3.80
C VAL A 34 -0.89 13.36 -3.93
N LEU A 35 -0.10 12.60 -3.22
CA LEU A 35 1.32 12.44 -3.53
C LEU A 35 1.34 12.20 -5.04
N ARG A 36 1.74 13.22 -5.80
CA ARG A 36 1.92 13.06 -7.23
C ARG A 36 3.03 12.05 -7.34
N LEU A 37 2.67 10.81 -7.58
CA LEU A 37 3.63 9.78 -7.94
C LEU A 37 4.55 10.41 -8.97
N SER A 38 5.83 10.45 -8.68
CA SER A 38 6.80 10.96 -9.63
C SER A 38 6.53 10.26 -10.96
N LYS A 39 6.42 11.05 -12.04
CA LYS A 39 6.10 10.49 -13.36
C LYS A 39 7.04 9.32 -13.65
N CYS A 40 6.49 8.22 -14.11
CA CYS A 40 7.30 7.10 -14.60
C CYS A 40 8.31 7.65 -15.60
N LYS A 41 9.58 7.34 -15.42
CA LYS A 41 10.63 7.76 -16.36
C LYS A 41 10.71 6.82 -17.55
N LYS A 42 10.19 5.62 -17.40
CA LYS A 42 10.25 4.55 -18.38
C LYS A 42 8.88 4.26 -18.99
N ASN A 43 8.88 3.56 -20.11
CA ASN A 43 7.65 3.30 -20.86
C ASN A 43 6.73 2.26 -20.24
N LYS A 44 7.24 1.48 -19.29
CA LYS A 44 6.52 0.38 -18.64
C LYS A 44 6.66 0.50 -17.14
N ILE A 45 5.67 0.01 -16.41
CA ILE A 45 5.75 -0.20 -14.97
C ILE A 45 5.41 -1.66 -14.67
N ALA A 46 6.25 -2.30 -13.87
CA ALA A 46 6.00 -3.65 -13.36
C ALA A 46 5.69 -3.57 -11.86
N ILE A 47 4.57 -4.16 -11.47
CA ILE A 47 4.16 -4.27 -10.08
C ILE A 47 4.66 -5.61 -9.55
N ILE A 48 5.57 -5.57 -8.58
CA ILE A 48 6.18 -6.74 -7.97
C ILE A 48 5.49 -7.01 -6.64
N ALA A 49 4.70 -8.08 -6.60
CA ALA A 49 4.07 -8.60 -5.40
C ALA A 49 4.79 -9.87 -4.93
N THR A 50 4.79 -10.12 -3.63
CA THR A 50 5.36 -11.33 -3.04
C THR A 50 4.38 -12.49 -3.22
N GLY A 51 4.55 -13.26 -4.28
CA GLY A 51 3.74 -14.45 -4.58
C GLY A 51 4.62 -15.62 -5.04
N PRO A 52 4.09 -16.86 -5.03
CA PRO A 52 4.84 -18.04 -5.50
C PRO A 52 5.34 -17.93 -6.94
N SER A 53 4.55 -17.31 -7.82
CA SER A 53 4.89 -17.10 -9.23
C SER A 53 6.09 -16.16 -9.45
N LEU A 54 6.38 -15.28 -8.48
CA LEU A 54 7.53 -14.39 -8.58
C LEU A 54 8.84 -15.14 -8.84
N LYS A 55 9.00 -16.32 -8.26
CA LYS A 55 10.21 -17.16 -8.44
C LYS A 55 10.40 -17.59 -9.90
N GLU A 56 9.32 -17.81 -10.60
CA GLU A 56 9.34 -18.22 -12.01
C GLU A 56 9.70 -17.04 -12.92
N ASP A 57 9.27 -15.83 -12.56
CA ASP A 57 9.45 -14.63 -13.37
C ASP A 57 10.76 -13.86 -13.08
N VAL A 58 11.50 -14.22 -12.02
CA VAL A 58 12.71 -13.51 -11.59
C VAL A 58 13.73 -13.34 -12.72
N HIS A 59 13.91 -14.33 -13.58
CA HIS A 59 14.86 -14.26 -14.68
C HIS A 59 14.47 -13.20 -15.72
N ILE A 60 13.16 -13.01 -15.98
CA ILE A 60 12.65 -11.97 -16.89
C ILE A 60 12.82 -10.60 -16.26
N ILE A 61 12.48 -10.49 -14.97
CA ILE A 61 12.50 -9.24 -14.23
C ILE A 61 13.95 -8.71 -14.07
N LEU A 62 14.91 -9.60 -13.95
CA LEU A 62 16.34 -9.25 -13.81
C LEU A 62 17.05 -9.06 -15.15
N ASP A 63 16.41 -9.32 -16.27
CA ASP A 63 16.97 -9.06 -17.58
C ASP A 63 17.30 -7.57 -17.76
N GLU A 64 18.51 -7.27 -18.25
CA GLU A 64 19.01 -5.90 -18.33
C GLU A 64 18.21 -5.03 -19.31
N ASP A 65 17.73 -5.59 -20.41
CA ASP A 65 16.96 -4.82 -21.39
C ASP A 65 15.53 -4.60 -20.90
N TYR A 66 14.97 -5.55 -20.16
CA TYR A 66 13.70 -5.37 -19.45
C TYR A 66 13.80 -4.27 -18.39
N LYS A 67 14.86 -4.26 -17.60
CA LYS A 67 15.13 -3.25 -16.55
C LYS A 67 15.30 -1.85 -17.13
N LYS A 68 15.95 -1.70 -18.28
CA LYS A 68 16.12 -0.39 -18.93
C LYS A 68 14.79 0.25 -19.32
N GLN A 69 13.79 -0.55 -19.69
CA GLN A 69 12.50 -0.09 -20.20
C GLN A 69 11.40 -0.01 -19.14
N THR A 70 11.62 -0.58 -17.95
CA THR A 70 10.59 -0.82 -16.96
C THR A 70 10.92 -0.17 -15.62
N ASP A 71 10.05 0.70 -15.11
CA ASP A 71 10.06 1.13 -13.72
C ASP A 71 9.41 0.04 -12.85
N PHE A 72 9.91 -0.11 -11.63
CA PHE A 72 9.39 -1.11 -10.71
C PHE A 72 8.66 -0.45 -9.55
N LEU A 73 7.50 -1.02 -9.22
CA LEU A 73 6.74 -0.72 -8.01
C LEU A 73 6.70 -1.98 -7.16
N MET A 74 7.22 -1.90 -5.94
CA MET A 74 7.17 -3.00 -4.98
C MET A 74 6.17 -2.72 -3.87
N LEU A 75 5.68 -3.80 -3.23
CA LEU A 75 4.57 -3.75 -2.29
C LEU A 75 4.95 -4.32 -0.92
N ASN A 76 4.40 -3.74 0.13
CA ASN A 76 4.41 -4.29 1.50
C ASN A 76 5.81 -4.71 1.97
N PHE A 77 5.97 -5.90 2.58
CA PHE A 77 7.27 -6.39 3.10
C PHE A 77 8.28 -6.85 2.04
N SER A 78 8.01 -6.63 0.76
CA SER A 78 8.94 -7.03 -0.30
C SER A 78 10.33 -6.35 -0.22
N ALA A 79 10.47 -5.29 0.58
CA ALA A 79 11.77 -4.66 0.83
C ALA A 79 12.76 -5.56 1.58
N PHE A 80 12.29 -6.59 2.28
CA PHE A 80 13.15 -7.61 2.90
C PHE A 80 13.66 -8.66 1.91
N ASP A 81 13.11 -8.70 0.71
CA ASP A 81 13.56 -9.60 -0.34
C ASP A 81 14.84 -9.09 -1.00
N SER A 82 15.77 -10.01 -1.31
CA SER A 82 17.00 -9.69 -2.04
C SER A 82 16.74 -9.04 -3.41
N LEU A 83 15.58 -9.31 -4.00
CA LEU A 83 15.15 -8.72 -5.26
C LEU A 83 14.99 -7.20 -5.17
N PHE A 84 14.60 -6.67 -4.01
CA PHE A 84 14.50 -5.23 -3.78
C PHE A 84 15.83 -4.52 -4.06
N PHE A 85 16.94 -5.04 -3.55
CA PHE A 85 18.26 -4.46 -3.75
C PHE A 85 18.76 -4.58 -5.19
N LYS A 86 18.36 -5.64 -5.89
CA LYS A 86 18.72 -5.88 -7.30
C LYS A 86 17.94 -5.00 -8.26
N LEU A 87 16.66 -4.78 -7.99
CA LEU A 87 15.78 -3.98 -8.84
C LEU A 87 15.88 -2.48 -8.56
N ARG A 88 16.16 -2.09 -7.32
CA ARG A 88 16.11 -0.69 -6.86
C ARG A 88 14.82 -0.02 -7.30
N PRO A 89 13.67 -0.46 -6.79
CA PRO A 89 12.36 0.00 -7.24
C PRO A 89 12.26 1.50 -7.02
N ARG A 90 11.70 2.20 -8.01
CA ARG A 90 11.47 3.63 -7.93
C ARG A 90 10.23 3.99 -7.15
N HIS A 91 9.28 3.08 -7.13
CA HIS A 91 7.99 3.26 -6.47
C HIS A 91 7.79 2.16 -5.44
N TYR A 92 7.22 2.56 -4.31
CA TYR A 92 6.88 1.63 -3.24
C TYR A 92 5.47 1.92 -2.73
N CYS A 93 4.68 0.88 -2.48
CA CYS A 93 3.34 1.01 -1.96
C CYS A 93 3.13 0.14 -0.73
N LEU A 94 2.63 0.74 0.33
CA LEU A 94 2.17 0.05 1.54
C LEU A 94 0.66 -0.08 1.46
N ALA A 95 0.17 -1.21 0.96
CA ALA A 95 -1.25 -1.46 0.75
C ALA A 95 -1.94 -2.05 1.97
N ASP A 96 -1.19 -2.65 2.89
CA ASP A 96 -1.76 -3.31 4.07
C ASP A 96 -1.93 -2.30 5.20
N PRO A 97 -3.16 -2.11 5.75
CA PRO A 97 -3.42 -1.20 6.86
C PRO A 97 -2.64 -1.50 8.12
N MET A 98 -2.17 -2.74 8.29
CA MET A 98 -1.41 -3.17 9.46
C MET A 98 -0.18 -2.30 9.73
N TYR A 99 0.48 -1.77 8.70
CA TYR A 99 1.66 -0.90 8.86
C TYR A 99 1.38 0.39 9.61
N PHE A 100 0.12 0.80 9.66
CA PHE A 100 -0.33 2.06 10.27
C PHE A 100 -1.05 1.85 11.60
N HIS A 101 -1.29 0.60 12.00
CA HIS A 101 -1.95 0.28 13.26
C HIS A 101 -0.96 0.33 14.42
N SER A 102 -1.32 1.05 15.51
CA SER A 102 -0.46 1.23 16.68
C SER A 102 -0.08 -0.06 17.40
N SER A 103 -0.92 -1.10 17.29
CA SER A 103 -0.68 -2.42 17.87
C SER A 103 0.39 -3.25 17.13
N TRP A 104 0.77 -2.82 15.93
CA TRP A 104 1.73 -3.50 15.06
C TRP A 104 3.06 -2.73 14.96
N ARG A 105 3.35 -1.85 15.91
CA ARG A 105 4.68 -1.24 16.05
C ARG A 105 5.66 -2.26 16.65
N ASP A 106 5.72 -3.36 15.98
CA ASP A 106 6.65 -4.43 16.21
C ASP A 106 8.04 -3.97 15.74
N GLU A 107 9.07 -4.49 16.34
CA GLU A 107 10.47 -4.21 15.96
C GLU A 107 10.71 -4.47 14.46
N GLU A 108 10.00 -5.43 13.90
CA GLU A 108 10.06 -5.79 12.48
C GLU A 108 9.53 -4.68 11.57
N VAL A 109 8.41 -4.04 11.91
CA VAL A 109 7.86 -2.90 11.18
C VAL A 109 8.80 -1.71 11.27
N PHE A 110 9.43 -1.48 12.43
CA PHE A 110 10.40 -0.41 12.60
C PHE A 110 11.66 -0.63 11.76
N ARG A 111 12.19 -1.86 11.74
CA ARG A 111 13.30 -2.26 10.87
C ARG A 111 12.97 -2.06 9.40
N PHE A 112 11.75 -2.39 9.01
CA PHE A 112 11.26 -2.21 7.64
C PHE A 112 11.25 -0.74 7.21
N PHE A 113 10.70 0.17 8.03
CA PHE A 113 10.70 1.59 7.73
C PHE A 113 12.11 2.19 7.70
N ASN A 114 12.99 1.75 8.60
CA ASN A 114 14.40 2.17 8.57
C ASN A 114 15.09 1.72 7.29
N LEU A 115 14.82 0.51 6.83
CA LEU A 115 15.37 -0.01 5.58
C LEU A 115 14.87 0.81 4.38
N LEU A 116 13.58 1.11 4.32
CA LEU A 116 13.03 1.95 3.26
C LEU A 116 13.66 3.36 3.26
N ASN A 117 13.74 4.00 4.41
CA ASN A 117 14.28 5.36 4.52
C ASN A 117 15.75 5.44 4.12
N ASN A 118 16.52 4.38 4.35
CA ASN A 118 17.97 4.37 4.06
C ASN A 118 18.30 3.90 2.63
N GLN A 119 17.36 3.22 1.95
CA GLN A 119 17.64 2.56 0.66
C GLN A 119 16.84 3.14 -0.51
N VAL A 120 15.79 3.88 -0.23
CA VAL A 120 14.92 4.46 -1.26
C VAL A 120 15.10 5.97 -1.27
N GLU A 121 15.51 6.51 -2.39
CA GLU A 121 15.43 7.96 -2.66
C GLU A 121 13.97 8.31 -2.94
N TRP A 122 13.35 9.02 -2.02
CA TRP A 122 11.94 9.46 -2.11
C TRP A 122 11.77 10.64 -3.08
#